data_71546e2f43dfd30d1170c947c8f0f6d9
#
_entry.id   71546e2f43dfd30d1170c947c8f0f6d9
#
_cell.length_a   1.000
_cell.length_b   1.000
_cell.length_c   1.000
_cell.angle_alpha   90.00
_cell.angle_beta   90.00
_cell.angle_gamma   90.00
#
_symmetry.space_group_name_H-M   'P 1'
#
loop_
_entity.id
_entity.type
_entity.pdbx_description
1 polymer ?
#
loop_
_entity_poly.entity_id
_entity_poly.type
_entity_poly.pdbx_seq_one_letter_code
_entity_poly.pdbx_strand_id
1 'polypeptide(L)'
;MDEEQPVVDAAQPGGTAPVPGTGHVDDVVGPDPLVIRDAATGAAVPDAFQRLWNPHRMAYIDAGRDGKGRGHEDDCPFCEAPRKSDEDALIVARGEHAYVLLNLFPYNNGHLLVCPYRHVPLYDEATADETREMAELTQTAMRVLREVSHCDGFNIGMNQGEIAGAGVAAHLHQHIVPRWASDSNFFPIIARTKSMSQLLGDTRRLVAEGWPAAD
;
A
#
# COMPACT_ATOMS: atom_id res chain seq x y z
N MET A 1 20.83 44.87 60.92
CA MET A 1 19.59 45.28 60.17
C MET A 1 19.46 44.24 59.08
N ASP A 2 18.80 43.18 59.47
CA ASP A 2 18.53 42.02 58.60
C ASP A 2 17.16 42.22 58.02
N GLU A 3 17.07 42.38 56.71
CA GLU A 3 15.83 42.51 55.98
C GLU A 3 15.39 41.10 55.55
N GLU A 4 14.41 40.56 56.27
CA GLU A 4 13.69 39.33 55.92
C GLU A 4 12.86 39.55 54.63
N GLN A 5 13.18 38.81 53.60
CA GLN A 5 12.30 38.69 52.41
C GLN A 5 11.17 37.74 52.72
N PRO A 6 9.91 38.06 52.28
CA PRO A 6 8.78 37.15 52.47
C PRO A 6 8.83 35.97 51.54
N VAL A 7 8.67 34.76 52.11
CA VAL A 7 8.45 33.50 51.39
C VAL A 7 7.11 33.54 50.70
N VAL A 8 7.07 33.55 49.35
CA VAL A 8 5.88 33.38 48.57
C VAL A 8 5.48 31.92 48.56
N ASP A 9 4.35 31.65 49.16
CA ASP A 9 3.67 30.36 49.18
C ASP A 9 3.32 29.91 47.73
N ALA A 10 3.85 28.76 47.27
CA ALA A 10 3.58 28.22 45.94
C ALA A 10 2.15 27.64 45.92
N ALA A 11 1.25 28.36 45.26
CA ALA A 11 -0.10 27.87 44.97
C ALA A 11 -0.06 26.56 44.22
N GLN A 12 -0.70 25.55 44.77
CA GLN A 12 -0.93 24.26 44.08
C GLN A 12 -1.73 24.49 42.79
N PRO A 13 -1.36 23.87 41.67
CA PRO A 13 -2.16 23.99 40.46
C PRO A 13 -3.53 23.32 40.62
N GLY A 14 -4.56 24.14 40.50
CA GLY A 14 -5.95 23.75 40.55
C GLY A 14 -6.23 22.58 39.58
N GLY A 15 -7.11 21.69 40.04
CA GLY A 15 -7.56 20.55 39.28
C GLY A 15 -8.10 20.97 37.90
N THR A 16 -7.57 20.38 36.89
CA THR A 16 -8.08 20.49 35.52
C THR A 16 -9.46 19.89 35.45
N ALA A 17 -10.45 20.71 35.07
CA ALA A 17 -11.78 20.23 34.75
C ALA A 17 -11.67 19.10 33.67
N PRO A 18 -12.48 18.06 33.73
CA PRO A 18 -12.44 17.00 32.73
C PRO A 18 -12.77 17.57 31.35
N VAL A 19 -11.89 17.33 30.39
CA VAL A 19 -12.12 17.68 28.97
C VAL A 19 -13.29 16.83 28.49
N PRO A 20 -14.41 17.39 28.02
CA PRO A 20 -15.50 16.62 27.47
C PRO A 20 -15.04 16.03 26.14
N GLY A 21 -14.94 14.70 26.04
CA GLY A 21 -14.68 14.02 24.77
C GLY A 21 -13.61 12.94 24.77
N THR A 22 -13.04 12.56 25.91
CA THR A 22 -12.28 11.30 25.99
C THR A 22 -13.23 10.15 26.30
N GLY A 23 -14.13 9.85 25.38
CA GLY A 23 -14.78 8.55 25.34
C GLY A 23 -13.68 7.49 25.24
N HIS A 24 -13.72 6.51 26.15
CA HIS A 24 -12.80 5.39 26.11
C HIS A 24 -12.92 4.75 24.73
N VAL A 25 -11.78 4.34 24.13
CA VAL A 25 -11.77 3.73 22.78
C VAL A 25 -12.67 2.49 22.72
N ASP A 26 -13.04 1.92 23.85
CA ASP A 26 -13.93 0.77 23.98
C ASP A 26 -15.40 1.08 23.61
N ASP A 27 -15.81 2.36 23.61
CA ASP A 27 -17.20 2.74 23.30
C ASP A 27 -17.50 2.88 21.80
N VAL A 28 -16.48 2.76 20.92
CA VAL A 28 -16.60 2.92 19.46
C VAL A 28 -16.56 1.59 18.71
N VAL A 29 -16.23 0.50 19.41
CA VAL A 29 -16.20 -0.84 18.82
C VAL A 29 -17.53 -1.52 19.09
N GLY A 30 -18.45 -1.43 18.13
CA GLY A 30 -19.63 -2.31 18.10
C GLY A 30 -19.19 -3.77 18.18
N PRO A 31 -20.08 -4.68 18.59
CA PRO A 31 -19.73 -6.09 18.73
C PRO A 31 -19.10 -6.59 17.44
N ASP A 32 -17.85 -7.04 17.51
CA ASP A 32 -17.09 -7.59 16.38
C ASP A 32 -17.91 -8.77 15.79
N PRO A 33 -18.36 -8.68 14.51
CA PRO A 33 -19.17 -9.74 13.91
C PRO A 33 -18.41 -11.05 13.71
N LEU A 34 -17.11 -11.08 13.97
CA LEU A 34 -16.24 -12.26 13.84
C LEU A 34 -15.73 -12.75 15.20
N VAL A 35 -16.62 -12.96 16.13
CA VAL A 35 -16.25 -13.68 17.37
C VAL A 35 -16.06 -15.15 17.03
N ILE A 36 -14.79 -15.61 16.97
CA ILE A 36 -14.46 -17.02 16.88
C ILE A 36 -14.90 -17.65 18.20
N ARG A 37 -15.80 -18.64 18.12
CA ARG A 37 -16.23 -19.40 19.29
C ARG A 37 -15.51 -20.74 19.32
N ASP A 38 -15.02 -21.09 20.49
CA ASP A 38 -14.50 -22.42 20.74
C ASP A 38 -15.63 -23.44 20.49
N ALA A 39 -15.35 -24.44 19.66
CA ALA A 39 -16.36 -25.44 19.25
C ALA A 39 -16.84 -26.36 20.40
N ALA A 40 -16.03 -26.50 21.44
CA ALA A 40 -16.35 -27.38 22.57
C ALA A 40 -17.10 -26.64 23.67
N THR A 41 -16.81 -25.39 23.93
CA THR A 41 -17.34 -24.61 25.07
C THR A 41 -18.30 -23.49 24.64
N GLY A 42 -18.35 -23.12 23.35
CA GLY A 42 -19.13 -22.00 22.87
C GLY A 42 -18.59 -20.63 23.34
N ALA A 43 -17.49 -20.61 24.09
CA ALA A 43 -16.90 -19.38 24.60
C ALA A 43 -16.27 -18.54 23.48
N ALA A 44 -16.40 -17.22 23.60
CA ALA A 44 -15.70 -16.30 22.71
C ALA A 44 -14.19 -16.40 22.97
N VAL A 45 -13.43 -16.72 21.93
CA VAL A 45 -11.97 -16.68 21.97
C VAL A 45 -11.54 -15.30 21.48
N PRO A 46 -10.80 -14.50 22.26
CA PRO A 46 -10.27 -13.23 21.80
C PRO A 46 -9.38 -13.48 20.58
N ASP A 47 -9.70 -12.79 19.45
CA ASP A 47 -8.82 -12.79 18.31
C ASP A 47 -7.58 -11.95 18.64
N ALA A 48 -6.40 -12.56 18.54
CA ALA A 48 -5.12 -11.90 18.81
C ALA A 48 -4.71 -10.88 17.73
N PHE A 49 -5.48 -10.78 16.64
CA PHE A 49 -5.16 -9.89 15.53
C PHE A 49 -5.86 -8.54 15.68
N GLN A 50 -5.07 -7.47 15.67
CA GLN A 50 -5.60 -6.13 15.52
C GLN A 50 -6.06 -5.92 14.07
N ARG A 51 -7.33 -5.54 13.87
CA ARG A 51 -7.88 -5.23 12.56
C ARG A 51 -7.72 -3.75 12.27
N LEU A 52 -7.00 -3.43 11.18
CA LEU A 52 -6.94 -2.08 10.67
C LEU A 52 -8.18 -1.82 9.81
N TRP A 53 -9.12 -1.03 10.33
CA TRP A 53 -10.29 -0.58 9.57
C TRP A 53 -9.87 0.45 8.54
N ASN A 54 -10.08 0.16 7.26
CA ASN A 54 -9.78 1.08 6.15
C ASN A 54 -11.06 1.36 5.33
N PRO A 55 -11.97 2.22 5.82
CA PRO A 55 -13.25 2.51 5.16
C PRO A 55 -13.09 3.14 3.76
N HIS A 56 -11.93 3.76 3.44
CA HIS A 56 -11.67 4.31 2.11
C HIS A 56 -11.60 3.24 1.03
N ARG A 57 -11.21 2.02 1.40
CA ARG A 57 -11.16 0.90 0.49
C ARG A 57 -12.56 0.49 0.03
N MET A 58 -13.58 0.70 0.86
CA MET A 58 -14.98 0.43 0.49
C MET A 58 -15.45 1.35 -0.61
N ALA A 59 -15.16 2.65 -0.55
CA ALA A 59 -15.50 3.60 -1.62
C ALA A 59 -14.86 3.20 -2.97
N TYR A 60 -13.63 2.67 -2.93
CA TYR A 60 -12.93 2.16 -4.10
C TYR A 60 -13.52 0.83 -4.61
N ILE A 61 -13.90 -0.08 -3.72
CA ILE A 61 -14.56 -1.35 -4.04
C ILE A 61 -15.96 -1.08 -4.63
N ASP A 62 -16.73 -0.17 -4.03
CA ASP A 62 -18.07 0.18 -4.46
C ASP A 62 -18.05 0.88 -5.84
N ALA A 63 -17.08 1.76 -6.09
CA ALA A 63 -16.87 2.35 -7.43
C ALA A 63 -16.51 1.30 -8.49
N GLY A 64 -15.96 0.14 -8.08
CA GLY A 64 -15.66 -1.01 -8.95
C GLY A 64 -16.87 -1.90 -9.25
N ARG A 65 -17.91 -1.87 -8.39
CA ARG A 65 -19.13 -2.69 -8.53
C ARG A 65 -20.07 -2.27 -9.65
N ASP A 66 -19.91 -1.05 -10.17
CA ASP A 66 -20.74 -0.54 -11.28
C ASP A 66 -20.52 -1.27 -12.63
N GLY A 67 -19.76 -2.36 -12.63
CA GLY A 67 -19.69 -3.37 -13.70
C GLY A 67 -19.25 -2.86 -15.08
N LYS A 68 -18.78 -1.62 -15.20
CA LYS A 68 -18.36 -1.06 -16.47
C LYS A 68 -16.89 -1.35 -16.75
N GLY A 69 -16.63 -2.36 -17.57
CA GLY A 69 -15.48 -2.39 -18.45
C GLY A 69 -14.14 -2.91 -17.88
N ARG A 70 -14.05 -3.39 -16.63
CA ARG A 70 -12.75 -3.78 -16.05
C ARG A 70 -12.33 -5.25 -16.28
N GLY A 71 -13.15 -6.04 -16.93
CA GLY A 71 -12.88 -7.44 -17.22
C GLY A 71 -12.44 -7.76 -18.65
N HIS A 72 -12.54 -6.78 -19.57
CA HIS A 72 -12.20 -6.98 -20.97
C HIS A 72 -10.77 -6.52 -21.25
N GLU A 73 -10.07 -7.25 -22.12
CA GLU A 73 -8.69 -6.91 -22.55
C GLU A 73 -8.61 -5.50 -23.15
N ASP A 74 -9.62 -5.09 -23.92
CA ASP A 74 -9.68 -3.79 -24.60
C ASP A 74 -9.77 -2.59 -23.64
N ASP A 75 -10.30 -2.78 -22.43
CA ASP A 75 -10.44 -1.73 -21.40
C ASP A 75 -9.41 -1.89 -20.26
N CYS A 76 -8.49 -2.84 -20.38
CA CYS A 76 -7.51 -3.13 -19.34
C CYS A 76 -6.34 -2.16 -19.38
N PRO A 77 -6.07 -1.40 -18.28
CA PRO A 77 -4.96 -0.46 -18.25
C PRO A 77 -3.58 -1.13 -18.40
N PHE A 78 -3.44 -2.39 -18.00
CA PHE A 78 -2.20 -3.14 -18.13
C PHE A 78 -2.01 -3.73 -19.53
N CYS A 79 -3.08 -3.99 -20.29
CA CYS A 79 -2.96 -4.32 -21.72
C CYS A 79 -2.68 -3.09 -22.57
N GLU A 80 -3.17 -1.93 -22.15
CA GLU A 80 -2.98 -0.65 -22.85
C GLU A 80 -1.60 -0.03 -22.60
N ALA A 81 -1.03 -0.22 -21.40
CA ALA A 81 0.25 0.39 -21.02
C ALA A 81 1.39 0.06 -22.00
N PRO A 82 1.62 -1.20 -22.43
CA PRO A 82 2.70 -1.52 -23.37
C PRO A 82 2.55 -0.92 -24.77
N ARG A 83 1.35 -0.43 -25.12
CA ARG A 83 1.06 0.21 -26.43
C ARG A 83 1.43 1.69 -26.46
N LYS A 84 1.73 2.28 -25.31
CA LYS A 84 2.14 3.68 -25.14
C LYS A 84 3.65 3.83 -25.06
N SER A 85 4.13 5.07 -25.04
CA SER A 85 5.52 5.34 -24.68
C SER A 85 5.79 4.94 -23.24
N ASP A 86 7.05 4.62 -22.92
CA ASP A 86 7.43 4.24 -21.55
C ASP A 86 7.17 5.39 -20.55
N GLU A 87 7.33 6.62 -21.01
CA GLU A 87 7.06 7.82 -20.22
C GLU A 87 5.58 7.95 -19.87
N ASP A 88 4.70 7.82 -20.87
CA ASP A 88 3.26 8.00 -20.70
C ASP A 88 2.63 6.85 -19.90
N ALA A 89 3.17 5.64 -20.04
CA ALA A 89 2.72 4.44 -19.33
C ALA A 89 3.44 4.23 -18.00
N LEU A 90 4.42 5.07 -17.65
CA LEU A 90 5.28 4.92 -16.47
C LEU A 90 6.06 3.59 -16.45
N ILE A 91 6.35 3.02 -17.61
CA ILE A 91 7.14 1.79 -17.74
C ILE A 91 8.61 2.11 -17.46
N VAL A 92 9.26 1.28 -16.65
CA VAL A 92 10.67 1.38 -16.28
C VAL A 92 11.53 0.30 -16.94
N ALA A 93 10.93 -0.84 -17.27
CA ALA A 93 11.62 -1.94 -17.94
C ALA A 93 10.64 -2.84 -18.70
N ARG A 94 11.12 -3.45 -19.80
CA ARG A 94 10.39 -4.41 -20.61
C ARG A 94 11.21 -5.70 -20.72
N GLY A 95 10.57 -6.82 -20.41
CA GLY A 95 11.08 -8.16 -20.67
C GLY A 95 10.42 -8.76 -21.91
N GLU A 96 10.57 -10.06 -22.10
CA GLU A 96 9.97 -10.83 -23.19
C GLU A 96 8.50 -11.18 -22.91
N HIS A 97 8.19 -11.60 -21.68
CA HIS A 97 6.86 -12.07 -21.25
C HIS A 97 6.18 -11.12 -20.28
N ALA A 98 6.94 -10.23 -19.62
CA ALA A 98 6.44 -9.32 -18.62
C ALA A 98 7.14 -7.95 -18.70
N TYR A 99 6.59 -6.97 -18.02
CA TYR A 99 7.15 -5.63 -17.95
C TYR A 99 6.96 -5.03 -16.56
N VAL A 100 7.69 -3.96 -16.26
CA VAL A 100 7.67 -3.28 -14.97
C VAL A 100 7.25 -1.82 -15.18
N LEU A 101 6.28 -1.36 -14.38
CA LEU A 101 5.83 0.03 -14.42
C LEU A 101 5.63 0.57 -12.99
N LEU A 102 5.63 1.90 -12.86
CA LEU A 102 5.18 2.54 -11.62
C LEU A 102 3.67 2.43 -11.47
N ASN A 103 3.22 2.16 -10.26
CA ASN A 103 1.80 2.24 -9.94
C ASN A 103 1.34 3.71 -9.99
N LEU A 104 0.32 4.00 -10.79
CA LEU A 104 -0.29 5.34 -10.88
C LEU A 104 -0.91 5.80 -9.54
N PHE A 105 -1.35 4.85 -8.71
CA PHE A 105 -1.88 5.09 -7.36
C PHE A 105 -0.97 4.44 -6.30
N PRO A 106 0.23 4.98 -6.08
CA PRO A 106 1.24 4.30 -5.30
C PRO A 106 0.91 4.23 -3.81
N TYR A 107 1.25 3.10 -3.17
CA TYR A 107 1.14 2.96 -1.72
C TYR A 107 2.30 3.62 -1.00
N ASN A 108 3.44 3.78 -1.67
CA ASN A 108 4.61 4.50 -1.22
C ASN A 108 5.42 4.98 -2.43
N ASN A 109 6.39 5.88 -2.25
CA ASN A 109 7.28 6.31 -3.34
C ASN A 109 7.96 5.09 -3.97
N GLY A 110 8.08 5.08 -5.30
CA GLY A 110 8.72 3.97 -6.01
C GLY A 110 7.94 2.66 -6.01
N HIS A 111 6.63 2.68 -5.74
CA HIS A 111 5.77 1.50 -5.84
C HIS A 111 5.70 0.99 -7.28
N LEU A 112 6.34 -0.14 -7.55
CA LEU A 112 6.37 -0.79 -8.84
C LEU A 112 5.34 -1.92 -8.93
N LEU A 113 4.91 -2.18 -10.16
CA LEU A 113 4.12 -3.34 -10.54
C LEU A 113 4.91 -4.15 -11.58
N VAL A 114 4.87 -5.46 -11.47
CA VAL A 114 5.35 -6.41 -12.48
C VAL A 114 4.14 -7.11 -13.08
N CYS A 115 3.94 -6.96 -14.39
CA CYS A 115 2.75 -7.42 -15.10
C CYS A 115 3.17 -8.31 -16.28
N PRO A 116 2.55 -9.48 -16.52
CA PRO A 116 2.70 -10.18 -17.78
C PRO A 116 2.06 -9.36 -18.92
N TYR A 117 2.54 -9.54 -20.16
CA TYR A 117 1.88 -8.92 -21.33
C TYR A 117 0.53 -9.55 -21.60
N ARG A 118 0.40 -10.84 -21.33
CA ARG A 118 -0.84 -11.60 -21.55
C ARG A 118 -1.89 -11.24 -20.49
N HIS A 119 -3.13 -11.05 -20.94
CA HIS A 119 -4.27 -10.75 -20.07
C HIS A 119 -4.71 -12.01 -19.32
N VAL A 120 -4.17 -12.23 -18.14
CA VAL A 120 -4.51 -13.35 -17.24
C VAL A 120 -4.84 -12.84 -15.86
N PRO A 121 -5.90 -13.34 -15.20
CA PRO A 121 -6.32 -12.85 -13.89
C PRO A 121 -5.55 -13.48 -12.72
N LEU A 122 -5.13 -14.74 -12.86
CA LEU A 122 -4.63 -15.53 -11.74
C LEU A 122 -3.20 -16.03 -11.98
N TYR A 123 -2.46 -16.17 -10.89
CA TYR A 123 -1.06 -16.59 -10.93
C TYR A 123 -0.88 -18.05 -11.38
N ASP A 124 -1.83 -18.92 -11.05
CA ASP A 124 -1.86 -20.32 -11.48
C ASP A 124 -2.22 -20.51 -12.97
N GLU A 125 -2.69 -19.44 -13.63
CA GLU A 125 -2.91 -19.39 -15.07
C GLU A 125 -1.72 -18.84 -15.86
N ALA A 126 -0.71 -18.29 -15.16
CA ALA A 126 0.51 -17.80 -15.77
C ALA A 126 1.39 -18.99 -16.23
N THR A 127 2.08 -18.80 -17.36
CA THR A 127 3.02 -19.81 -17.88
C THR A 127 4.29 -19.87 -17.01
N ALA A 128 5.06 -20.94 -17.17
CA ALA A 128 6.35 -21.07 -16.48
C ALA A 128 7.34 -19.97 -16.89
N ASP A 129 7.31 -19.52 -18.14
CA ASP A 129 8.17 -18.45 -18.63
C ASP A 129 7.76 -17.10 -18.07
N GLU A 130 6.45 -16.78 -18.03
CA GLU A 130 5.92 -15.57 -17.38
C GLU A 130 6.29 -15.54 -15.90
N THR A 131 6.07 -16.63 -15.16
CA THR A 131 6.38 -16.69 -13.72
C THR A 131 7.86 -16.53 -13.43
N ARG A 132 8.73 -17.16 -14.25
CA ARG A 132 10.17 -17.03 -14.13
C ARG A 132 10.61 -15.60 -14.36
N GLU A 133 10.19 -14.98 -15.46
CA GLU A 133 10.59 -13.62 -15.79
C GLU A 133 10.03 -12.59 -14.80
N MET A 134 8.79 -12.75 -14.34
CA MET A 134 8.24 -11.91 -13.28
C MET A 134 9.10 -11.97 -12.00
N ALA A 135 9.62 -13.16 -11.65
CA ALA A 135 10.49 -13.29 -10.49
C ALA A 135 11.86 -12.61 -10.71
N GLU A 136 12.46 -12.75 -11.91
CA GLU A 136 13.73 -12.14 -12.28
C GLU A 136 13.61 -10.59 -12.31
N LEU A 137 12.55 -10.07 -12.93
CA LEU A 137 12.25 -8.64 -12.96
C LEU A 137 12.00 -8.09 -11.53
N THR A 138 11.33 -8.85 -10.68
CA THR A 138 11.12 -8.48 -9.26
C THR A 138 12.45 -8.36 -8.52
N GLN A 139 13.37 -9.33 -8.69
CA GLN A 139 14.68 -9.26 -8.06
C GLN A 139 15.49 -8.06 -8.56
N THR A 140 15.42 -7.78 -9.86
CA THR A 140 16.08 -6.62 -10.46
C THR A 140 15.50 -5.32 -9.94
N ALA A 141 14.17 -5.18 -9.91
CA ALA A 141 13.48 -4.03 -9.33
C ALA A 141 13.92 -3.75 -7.89
N MET A 142 14.04 -4.79 -7.07
CA MET A 142 14.48 -4.64 -5.67
C MET A 142 15.93 -4.16 -5.57
N ARG A 143 16.83 -4.64 -6.44
CA ARG A 143 18.23 -4.15 -6.49
C ARG A 143 18.28 -2.68 -6.87
N VAL A 144 17.63 -2.32 -7.98
CA VAL A 144 17.57 -0.95 -8.47
C VAL A 144 16.96 0.00 -7.42
N LEU A 145 15.82 -0.35 -6.84
CA LEU A 145 15.18 0.48 -5.82
C LEU A 145 16.08 0.69 -4.58
N ARG A 146 16.83 -0.32 -4.13
CA ARG A 146 17.81 -0.13 -3.05
C ARG A 146 18.89 0.86 -3.43
N GLU A 147 19.39 0.79 -4.65
CA GLU A 147 20.46 1.65 -5.13
C GLU A 147 19.99 3.10 -5.31
N VAL A 148 18.85 3.31 -5.98
CA VAL A 148 18.39 4.67 -6.36
C VAL A 148 17.59 5.36 -5.28
N SER A 149 16.94 4.63 -4.36
CA SER A 149 16.07 5.22 -3.34
C SER A 149 16.49 4.93 -1.91
N HIS A 150 17.53 4.10 -1.71
CA HIS A 150 18.06 3.73 -0.39
C HIS A 150 16.98 3.21 0.57
N CYS A 151 16.02 2.40 0.04
CA CYS A 151 14.96 1.83 0.87
C CYS A 151 15.49 0.73 1.78
N ASP A 152 14.89 0.63 3.00
CA ASP A 152 15.29 -0.32 4.02
C ASP A 152 14.67 -1.71 3.82
N GLY A 153 13.54 -1.79 3.11
CA GLY A 153 12.82 -3.04 2.92
C GLY A 153 11.75 -2.98 1.82
N PHE A 154 11.00 -4.07 1.67
CA PHE A 154 9.93 -4.20 0.69
C PHE A 154 8.73 -4.95 1.24
N ASN A 155 7.53 -4.55 0.80
CA ASN A 155 6.37 -5.42 0.80
C ASN A 155 6.13 -5.88 -0.64
N ILE A 156 6.06 -7.19 -0.84
CA ILE A 156 5.85 -7.82 -2.15
C ILE A 156 4.64 -8.73 -2.07
N GLY A 157 3.77 -8.70 -3.08
CA GLY A 157 2.60 -9.57 -3.11
C GLY A 157 1.68 -9.29 -4.28
N MET A 158 0.66 -10.14 -4.43
CA MET A 158 -0.37 -10.05 -5.46
C MET A 158 -1.74 -10.08 -4.81
N ASN A 159 -2.65 -9.23 -5.27
CA ASN A 159 -4.06 -9.32 -4.93
C ASN A 159 -4.78 -10.01 -6.08
N GLN A 160 -5.33 -11.20 -5.86
CA GLN A 160 -6.00 -11.97 -6.91
C GLN A 160 -7.48 -12.07 -6.61
N GLY A 161 -8.30 -11.67 -7.59
CA GLY A 161 -9.75 -11.55 -7.44
C GLY A 161 -10.20 -10.30 -6.69
N GLU A 162 -11.45 -9.92 -6.91
CA GLU A 162 -12.05 -8.71 -6.33
C GLU A 162 -12.09 -8.75 -4.80
N ILE A 163 -12.40 -9.90 -4.22
CA ILE A 163 -12.49 -10.07 -2.76
C ILE A 163 -11.13 -9.89 -2.06
N ALA A 164 -10.03 -10.17 -2.76
CA ALA A 164 -8.68 -9.91 -2.26
C ALA A 164 -8.28 -8.43 -2.41
N GLY A 165 -9.14 -7.62 -3.04
CA GLY A 165 -8.95 -6.19 -3.20
C GLY A 165 -8.05 -5.82 -4.36
N ALA A 166 -8.01 -6.64 -5.42
CA ALA A 166 -7.38 -6.27 -6.67
C ALA A 166 -8.12 -5.09 -7.30
N GLY A 167 -7.40 -4.03 -7.66
CA GLY A 167 -7.98 -2.87 -8.35
C GLY A 167 -8.31 -3.17 -9.81
N VAL A 168 -7.52 -4.02 -10.44
CA VAL A 168 -7.73 -4.61 -11.76
C VAL A 168 -7.67 -6.11 -11.58
N ALA A 169 -8.82 -6.72 -11.22
CA ALA A 169 -8.89 -8.14 -10.87
C ALA A 169 -8.65 -9.07 -12.07
N ALA A 170 -8.88 -8.57 -13.30
CA ALA A 170 -8.78 -9.35 -14.52
C ALA A 170 -7.36 -9.43 -15.12
N HIS A 171 -6.39 -8.74 -14.54
CA HIS A 171 -5.01 -8.76 -15.03
C HIS A 171 -4.04 -8.92 -13.86
N LEU A 172 -3.26 -9.99 -13.90
CA LEU A 172 -2.25 -10.32 -12.90
C LEU A 172 -1.21 -9.20 -12.79
N HIS A 173 -0.93 -8.77 -11.57
CA HIS A 173 0.11 -7.80 -11.29
C HIS A 173 0.70 -8.02 -9.90
N GLN A 174 2.01 -8.02 -9.82
CA GLN A 174 2.74 -8.15 -8.57
C GLN A 174 3.18 -6.78 -8.08
N HIS A 175 2.82 -6.45 -6.87
CA HIS A 175 3.25 -5.23 -6.20
C HIS A 175 4.65 -5.38 -5.62
N ILE A 176 5.47 -4.33 -5.77
CA ILE A 176 6.76 -4.14 -5.09
C ILE A 176 6.72 -2.77 -4.44
N VAL A 177 6.54 -2.73 -3.14
CA VAL A 177 6.41 -1.49 -2.38
C VAL A 177 7.64 -1.29 -1.52
N PRO A 178 8.51 -0.32 -1.86
CA PRO A 178 9.66 0.00 -1.01
C PRO A 178 9.21 0.62 0.31
N ARG A 179 10.00 0.35 1.35
CA ARG A 179 9.73 0.79 2.71
C ARG A 179 10.97 1.42 3.32
N TRP A 180 10.77 2.45 4.13
CA TRP A 180 11.80 3.12 4.92
C TRP A 180 11.42 3.14 6.38
N ALA A 181 12.40 3.18 7.26
CA ALA A 181 12.15 3.42 8.66
C ALA A 181 11.34 4.73 8.82
N SER A 182 10.23 4.66 9.53
CA SER A 182 9.33 5.81 9.75
C SER A 182 8.66 6.38 8.48
N ASP A 183 8.46 5.59 7.44
CA ASP A 183 7.77 5.99 6.21
C ASP A 183 6.27 6.29 6.41
N SER A 184 5.73 5.97 7.56
CA SER A 184 4.39 6.35 8.01
C SER A 184 4.50 7.44 9.08
N ASN A 185 3.87 8.58 8.85
CA ASN A 185 3.77 9.68 9.79
C ASN A 185 2.31 9.86 10.26
N PHE A 186 2.00 10.97 10.90
CA PHE A 186 0.67 11.26 11.42
C PHE A 186 -0.39 11.62 10.34
N PHE A 187 0.01 11.96 9.09
CA PHE A 187 -0.92 12.32 8.02
C PHE A 187 -1.98 11.25 7.72
N PRO A 188 -1.69 9.94 7.68
CA PRO A 188 -2.71 8.92 7.53
C PRO A 188 -3.76 8.96 8.63
N ILE A 189 -3.36 9.32 9.86
CA ILE A 189 -4.23 9.36 11.04
C ILE A 189 -5.15 10.60 10.99
N ILE A 190 -4.59 11.79 10.81
CA ILE A 190 -5.33 13.06 10.92
C ILE A 190 -5.99 13.49 9.61
N ALA A 191 -5.36 13.21 8.47
CA ALA A 191 -5.81 13.71 7.16
C ALA A 191 -6.17 12.57 6.18
N ARG A 192 -6.01 11.31 6.57
CA ARG A 192 -6.23 10.14 5.69
C ARG A 192 -5.47 10.26 4.37
N THR A 193 -4.30 10.89 4.41
CA THR A 193 -3.47 11.25 3.27
C THR A 193 -2.07 10.69 3.47
N LYS A 194 -1.45 10.19 2.40
CA LYS A 194 -0.02 9.90 2.38
C LYS A 194 0.72 11.02 1.68
N SER A 195 1.81 11.46 2.27
CA SER A 195 2.73 12.37 1.61
C SER A 195 3.57 11.58 0.59
N MET A 196 3.55 12.02 -0.66
CA MET A 196 4.40 11.50 -1.72
C MET A 196 5.45 12.57 -2.02
N SER A 197 6.71 12.29 -1.73
CA SER A 197 7.81 13.27 -1.83
C SER A 197 8.37 13.43 -3.24
N GLN A 198 8.02 12.56 -4.17
CA GLN A 198 8.53 12.55 -5.55
C GLN A 198 7.39 12.49 -6.56
N LEU A 199 7.55 13.17 -7.69
CA LEU A 199 6.65 13.04 -8.83
C LEU A 199 6.86 11.69 -9.51
N LEU A 200 5.78 11.11 -10.05
CA LEU A 200 5.84 9.80 -10.71
C LEU A 200 6.80 9.78 -11.90
N GLY A 201 6.80 10.83 -12.72
CA GLY A 201 7.71 10.94 -13.87
C GLY A 201 9.18 10.98 -13.47
N ASP A 202 9.51 11.68 -12.38
CA ASP A 202 10.89 11.75 -11.88
C ASP A 202 11.32 10.41 -11.27
N THR A 203 10.42 9.78 -10.53
CA THR A 203 10.66 8.43 -9.98
C THR A 203 10.82 7.40 -11.10
N ARG A 204 9.97 7.45 -12.14
CA ARG A 204 10.09 6.58 -13.31
C ARG A 204 11.46 6.72 -13.97
N ARG A 205 11.88 7.98 -14.25
CA ARG A 205 13.19 8.25 -14.86
C ARG A 205 14.33 7.70 -14.01
N LEU A 206 14.32 7.98 -12.71
CA LEU A 206 15.36 7.54 -11.79
C LEU A 206 15.48 5.99 -11.76
N VAL A 207 14.36 5.28 -11.70
CA VAL A 207 14.35 3.81 -11.69
C VAL A 207 14.77 3.25 -13.05
N ALA A 208 14.32 3.84 -14.16
CA ALA A 208 14.67 3.38 -15.50
C ALA A 208 16.15 3.62 -15.83
N GLU A 209 16.74 4.74 -15.40
CA GLU A 209 18.17 5.02 -15.56
C GLU A 209 19.04 4.06 -14.72
N GLY A 210 18.55 3.64 -13.55
CA GLY A 210 19.23 2.63 -12.72
C GLY A 210 19.00 1.18 -13.18
N TRP A 211 18.15 0.96 -14.17
CA TRP A 211 17.87 -0.40 -14.66
C TRP A 211 19.05 -0.93 -15.49
N PRO A 212 19.53 -2.17 -15.25
CA PRO A 212 20.61 -2.74 -16.03
C PRO A 212 20.21 -2.84 -17.52
N ALA A 213 21.17 -2.60 -18.42
CA ALA A 213 20.96 -2.87 -19.85
C ALA A 213 20.59 -4.35 -20.05
N ALA A 214 19.72 -4.61 -21.02
CA ALA A 214 19.47 -5.98 -21.44
C ALA A 214 20.76 -6.56 -22.09
N ASP A 215 21.19 -7.71 -21.64
CA ASP A 215 22.34 -8.45 -22.21
C ASP A 215 22.03 -8.97 -23.63
#